data_523c8b02694489f290094b024586ff41
#
_entry.id   523c8b02694489f290094b024586ff41
#
_cell.length_a   1.000
_cell.length_b   1.000
_cell.length_c   1.000
_cell.angle_alpha   90.00
_cell.angle_beta   90.00
_cell.angle_gamma   90.00
#
_symmetry.space_group_name_H-M   'P 1'
#
loop_
_entity.id
_entity.type
_entity.pdbx_description
1 polymer ?
#
loop_
_entity_poly.entity_id
_entity_poly.type
_entity_poly.pdbx_seq_one_letter_code
_entity_poly.pdbx_strand_id
1 'polypeptide(L)'
;LDDRIAEFLLGSDRPHSTLLQPVPLVQIIAPQQQLQDLELPEPIARSLQQIGTLETRSTTWFCLLYGTEGTGKQACAEAVASIRERSLLVLDLAAILQTDLPCQTSQTSIDLAFREAQLYRSVIYLKDWHQLLTDEQKSRLAISAIDRAISQFQGLVLAGSETAWQPSTTTNYRFIQ
;
A
#
# COMPACT_ATOMS: atom_id res chain seq x y z
N LEU A 1 9.17 20.75 -15.06
CA LEU A 1 9.01 19.29 -15.03
C LEU A 1 9.49 18.84 -13.67
N ASP A 2 8.74 17.93 -13.02
CA ASP A 2 9.16 17.40 -11.74
C ASP A 2 10.44 16.57 -11.93
N ASP A 3 11.47 16.83 -11.13
CA ASP A 3 12.79 16.20 -11.27
C ASP A 3 12.71 14.68 -11.23
N ARG A 4 11.79 14.12 -10.43
CA ARG A 4 11.56 12.68 -10.34
C ARG A 4 10.99 12.07 -11.62
N ILE A 5 10.08 12.77 -12.30
CA ILE A 5 9.56 12.31 -13.59
C ILE A 5 10.67 12.33 -14.64
N ALA A 6 11.52 13.34 -14.61
CA ALA A 6 12.67 13.43 -15.51
C ALA A 6 13.66 12.28 -15.24
N GLU A 7 13.99 11.99 -13.98
CA GLU A 7 14.85 10.86 -13.59
C GLU A 7 14.28 9.51 -14.02
N PHE A 8 12.97 9.30 -13.83
CA PHE A 8 12.28 8.08 -14.27
C PHE A 8 12.35 7.91 -15.79
N LEU A 9 12.10 8.98 -16.54
CA LEU A 9 12.20 8.96 -18.01
C LEU A 9 13.63 8.73 -18.51
N LEU A 10 14.63 9.06 -17.70
CA LEU A 10 16.05 8.79 -17.95
C LEU A 10 16.48 7.38 -17.50
N GLY A 11 15.54 6.54 -17.03
CA GLY A 11 15.80 5.15 -16.65
C GLY A 11 16.30 4.97 -15.22
N SER A 12 16.09 5.93 -14.33
CA SER A 12 16.40 5.78 -12.90
C SER A 12 15.33 4.97 -12.19
N ASP A 13 15.68 3.77 -11.73
CA ASP A 13 14.79 2.86 -10.99
C ASP A 13 14.86 3.07 -9.46
N ARG A 14 15.44 4.16 -9.00
CA ARG A 14 15.55 4.43 -7.55
C ARG A 14 14.34 5.22 -7.06
N PRO A 15 13.69 4.78 -5.94
CA PRO A 15 12.65 5.57 -5.28
C PRO A 15 13.16 6.95 -4.85
N HIS A 16 12.24 7.91 -4.67
CA HIS A 16 12.61 9.25 -4.21
C HIS A 16 13.44 9.19 -2.93
N SER A 17 14.53 9.96 -2.86
CA SER A 17 15.50 9.94 -1.75
C SER A 17 14.89 10.15 -0.36
N THR A 18 13.80 10.92 -0.27
CA THR A 18 13.05 11.13 0.99
C THR A 18 12.44 9.84 1.53
N LEU A 19 12.14 8.86 0.66
CA LEU A 19 11.57 7.56 1.05
C LEU A 19 12.65 6.55 1.49
N LEU A 20 13.93 6.86 1.24
CA LEU A 20 15.09 6.04 1.56
C LEU A 20 15.88 6.52 2.79
N GLN A 21 15.27 7.33 3.64
CA GLN A 21 15.85 7.82 4.90
C GLN A 21 16.27 6.64 5.83
N PRO A 22 17.03 6.87 6.93
CA PRO A 22 17.73 5.81 7.67
C PRO A 22 16.86 4.62 8.10
N VAL A 23 15.54 4.80 8.13
CA VAL A 23 14.57 3.70 8.13
C VAL A 23 13.80 3.81 6.81
N PRO A 24 13.91 2.84 5.90
CA PRO A 24 13.21 2.91 4.62
C PRO A 24 11.70 2.84 4.87
N LEU A 25 11.01 3.97 4.64
CA LEU A 25 9.55 4.06 4.75
C LEU A 25 8.85 3.26 3.65
N VAL A 26 9.55 3.06 2.53
CA VAL A 26 9.03 2.41 1.33
C VAL A 26 10.01 1.36 0.85
N GLN A 27 9.49 0.20 0.50
CA GLN A 27 10.22 -0.88 -0.17
C GLN A 27 9.47 -1.27 -1.44
N ILE A 28 10.17 -1.35 -2.56
CA ILE A 28 9.63 -1.90 -3.81
C ILE A 28 10.14 -3.33 -3.95
N ILE A 29 9.22 -4.27 -4.04
CA ILE A 29 9.50 -5.71 -4.11
C ILE A 29 9.06 -6.22 -5.48
N ALA A 30 9.96 -6.91 -6.19
CA ALA A 30 9.57 -7.77 -7.30
C ALA A 30 8.94 -9.04 -6.70
N PRO A 31 7.65 -9.32 -6.93
CA PRO A 31 6.97 -10.42 -6.25
C PRO A 31 7.56 -11.77 -6.69
N GLN A 32 7.96 -12.57 -5.73
CA GLN A 32 8.45 -13.94 -5.95
C GLN A 32 7.45 -14.98 -5.49
N GLN A 33 6.55 -14.59 -4.55
CA GLN A 33 5.51 -15.48 -4.02
C GLN A 33 4.40 -15.68 -5.05
N GLN A 34 4.01 -16.92 -5.27
CA GLN A 34 2.82 -17.24 -6.03
C GLN A 34 1.71 -17.72 -5.08
N LEU A 35 0.47 -17.53 -5.48
CA LEU A 35 -0.67 -17.89 -4.63
C LEU A 35 -0.69 -19.38 -4.28
N GLN A 36 -0.24 -20.23 -5.19
CA GLN A 36 -0.14 -21.67 -5.01
C GLN A 36 0.93 -22.12 -4.00
N ASP A 37 1.91 -21.26 -3.71
CA ASP A 37 2.99 -21.53 -2.76
C ASP A 37 2.57 -21.22 -1.31
N LEU A 38 1.41 -20.59 -1.14
CA LEU A 38 0.87 -20.25 0.15
C LEU A 38 -0.10 -21.34 0.63
N GLU A 39 0.15 -21.86 1.83
CA GLU A 39 -0.75 -22.82 2.48
C GLU A 39 -2.00 -22.09 3.04
N LEU A 40 -2.90 -21.71 2.15
CA LEU A 40 -4.11 -20.95 2.50
C LEU A 40 -5.37 -21.84 2.39
N PRO A 41 -6.38 -21.61 3.27
CA PRO A 41 -7.71 -22.17 3.07
C PRO A 41 -8.26 -21.77 1.70
N GLU A 42 -8.89 -22.73 1.00
CA GLU A 42 -9.45 -22.55 -0.34
C GLU A 42 -10.32 -21.28 -0.53
N PRO A 43 -11.19 -20.89 0.43
CA PRO A 43 -11.98 -19.67 0.30
C PRO A 43 -11.11 -18.40 0.24
N ILE A 44 -10.02 -18.36 1.03
CA ILE A 44 -9.08 -17.23 1.08
C ILE A 44 -8.29 -17.17 -0.22
N ALA A 45 -7.74 -18.30 -0.68
CA ALA A 45 -7.01 -18.38 -1.94
C ALA A 45 -7.88 -17.91 -3.12
N ARG A 46 -9.14 -18.32 -3.16
CA ARG A 46 -10.10 -17.89 -4.19
C ARG A 46 -10.38 -16.38 -4.11
N SER A 47 -10.53 -15.82 -2.92
CA SER A 47 -10.74 -14.38 -2.73
C SER A 47 -9.51 -13.58 -3.20
N LEU A 48 -8.30 -14.01 -2.86
CA LEU A 48 -7.06 -13.37 -3.32
C LEU A 48 -6.90 -13.44 -4.84
N GLN A 49 -7.25 -14.58 -5.45
CA GLN A 49 -7.28 -14.72 -6.91
C GLN A 49 -8.26 -13.72 -7.55
N GLN A 50 -9.44 -13.55 -6.99
CA GLN A 50 -10.42 -12.57 -7.47
C GLN A 50 -9.89 -11.14 -7.32
N ILE A 51 -9.29 -10.78 -6.18
CA ILE A 51 -8.67 -9.47 -5.95
C ILE A 51 -7.55 -9.22 -6.97
N GLY A 52 -6.74 -10.22 -7.26
CA GLY A 52 -5.66 -10.13 -8.25
C GLY A 52 -6.16 -9.84 -9.67
N THR A 53 -7.38 -10.23 -10.00
CA THR A 53 -7.97 -10.03 -11.35
C THR A 53 -8.90 -8.82 -11.45
N LEU A 54 -9.07 -8.02 -10.38
CA LEU A 54 -9.94 -6.84 -10.40
C LEU A 54 -9.50 -5.81 -11.46
N GLU A 55 -10.48 -5.27 -12.19
CA GLU A 55 -10.23 -4.17 -13.12
C GLU A 55 -9.99 -2.86 -12.35
N THR A 56 -8.85 -2.23 -12.57
CA THR A 56 -8.41 -1.03 -11.84
C THR A 56 -8.20 0.20 -12.73
N ARG A 57 -8.56 0.14 -14.03
CA ARG A 57 -8.30 1.24 -14.97
C ARG A 57 -9.06 2.52 -14.66
N SER A 58 -10.26 2.39 -14.08
CA SER A 58 -11.14 3.52 -13.77
C SER A 58 -11.59 3.57 -12.33
N THR A 59 -11.13 2.65 -11.50
CA THR A 59 -11.60 2.51 -10.11
C THR A 59 -10.44 2.08 -9.24
N THR A 60 -10.26 2.74 -8.11
CA THR A 60 -9.35 2.29 -7.07
C THR A 60 -10.04 1.27 -6.18
N TRP A 61 -9.35 0.19 -5.90
CA TRP A 61 -9.79 -0.82 -4.94
C TRP A 61 -8.90 -0.76 -3.70
N PHE A 62 -9.54 -0.70 -2.55
CA PHE A 62 -8.87 -0.81 -1.25
C PHE A 62 -9.32 -2.12 -0.59
N CYS A 63 -8.39 -3.04 -0.39
CA CYS A 63 -8.67 -4.34 0.18
C CYS A 63 -7.95 -4.50 1.53
N LEU A 64 -8.70 -4.80 2.58
CA LEU A 64 -8.15 -5.03 3.91
C LEU A 64 -7.89 -6.52 4.13
N LEU A 65 -6.63 -6.86 4.34
CA LEU A 65 -6.19 -8.19 4.78
C LEU A 65 -6.03 -8.14 6.30
N TYR A 66 -6.93 -8.76 7.05
CA TYR A 66 -6.84 -8.74 8.51
C TYR A 66 -6.65 -10.13 9.10
N GLY A 67 -5.93 -10.16 10.23
CA GLY A 67 -5.58 -11.38 10.94
C GLY A 67 -4.43 -11.11 11.91
N THR A 68 -4.16 -12.04 12.80
CA THR A 68 -3.07 -11.92 13.79
C THR A 68 -1.72 -11.70 13.13
N GLU A 69 -0.74 -11.23 13.89
CA GLU A 69 0.63 -11.13 13.42
C GLU A 69 1.16 -12.49 12.94
N GLY A 70 2.02 -12.49 11.95
CA GLY A 70 2.60 -13.72 11.40
C GLY A 70 1.72 -14.53 10.45
N THR A 71 0.46 -14.15 10.18
CA THR A 71 -0.45 -14.88 9.28
C THR A 71 -0.12 -14.72 7.79
N GLY A 72 1.01 -14.13 7.42
CA GLY A 72 1.44 -14.05 6.03
C GLY A 72 0.73 -12.99 5.19
N LYS A 73 0.15 -11.94 5.80
CA LYS A 73 -0.56 -10.86 5.09
C LYS A 73 0.28 -10.23 3.97
N GLN A 74 1.57 -10.00 4.21
CA GLN A 74 2.47 -9.46 3.19
C GLN A 74 2.70 -10.49 2.07
N ALA A 75 2.88 -11.76 2.38
CA ALA A 75 3.02 -12.82 1.38
C ALA A 75 1.76 -12.94 0.51
N CYS A 76 0.56 -12.76 1.09
CA CYS A 76 -0.70 -12.67 0.34
C CYS A 76 -0.70 -11.45 -0.61
N ALA A 77 -0.21 -10.29 -0.13
CA ALA A 77 -0.11 -9.10 -0.97
C ALA A 77 0.89 -9.28 -2.11
N GLU A 78 2.02 -9.95 -1.87
CA GLU A 78 3.01 -10.32 -2.91
C GLU A 78 2.39 -11.27 -3.94
N ALA A 79 1.65 -12.29 -3.50
CA ALA A 79 0.96 -13.22 -4.41
C ALA A 79 -0.07 -12.50 -5.29
N VAL A 80 -0.84 -11.54 -4.73
CA VAL A 80 -1.76 -10.71 -5.49
C VAL A 80 -1.03 -9.84 -6.51
N ALA A 81 0.11 -9.25 -6.14
CA ALA A 81 0.94 -8.47 -7.06
C ALA A 81 1.53 -9.36 -8.18
N SER A 82 1.91 -10.60 -7.86
CA SER A 82 2.35 -11.61 -8.82
C SER A 82 1.26 -11.95 -9.85
N ILE A 83 0.01 -12.18 -9.41
CA ILE A 83 -1.13 -12.41 -10.31
C ILE A 83 -1.31 -11.24 -11.30
N ARG A 84 -1.01 -10.03 -10.87
CA ARG A 84 -1.13 -8.82 -11.69
C ARG A 84 0.10 -8.56 -12.56
N GLU A 85 1.15 -9.34 -12.40
CA GLU A 85 2.46 -9.11 -13.05
C GLU A 85 2.99 -7.69 -12.76
N ARG A 86 2.89 -7.26 -11.49
CA ARG A 86 3.29 -5.92 -11.03
C ARG A 86 4.19 -6.05 -9.80
N SER A 87 5.05 -5.04 -9.61
CA SER A 87 5.80 -4.90 -8.35
C SER A 87 4.85 -4.56 -7.20
N LEU A 88 5.29 -4.87 -5.98
CA LEU A 88 4.61 -4.49 -4.74
C LEU A 88 5.39 -3.33 -4.10
N LEU A 89 4.73 -2.20 -3.90
CA LEU A 89 5.25 -1.10 -3.09
C LEU A 89 4.72 -1.26 -1.68
N VAL A 90 5.61 -1.56 -0.74
CA VAL A 90 5.30 -1.69 0.69
C VAL A 90 5.55 -0.35 1.36
N LEU A 91 4.52 0.21 2.00
CA LEU A 91 4.61 1.41 2.83
C LEU A 91 4.44 1.02 4.30
N ASP A 92 5.50 1.22 5.10
CA ASP A 92 5.50 0.88 6.54
C ASP A 92 4.89 2.03 7.34
N LEU A 93 3.63 1.84 7.77
CA LEU A 93 2.88 2.87 8.52
C LEU A 93 3.40 3.02 9.95
N ALA A 94 3.87 1.94 10.56
CA ALA A 94 4.48 2.00 11.89
C ALA A 94 5.75 2.88 11.86
N ALA A 95 6.58 2.72 10.84
CA ALA A 95 7.77 3.53 10.66
C ALA A 95 7.42 5.02 10.44
N ILE A 96 6.36 5.32 9.70
CA ILE A 96 5.87 6.70 9.50
C ILE A 96 5.43 7.33 10.82
N LEU A 97 4.72 6.58 11.67
CA LEU A 97 4.24 7.08 12.96
C LEU A 97 5.38 7.27 13.98
N GLN A 98 6.40 6.41 13.94
CA GLN A 98 7.54 6.43 14.87
C GLN A 98 8.59 7.49 14.51
N THR A 99 8.63 7.95 13.27
CA THR A 99 9.55 9.02 12.88
C THR A 99 9.17 10.34 13.54
N ASP A 100 10.14 11.00 14.21
CA ASP A 100 9.99 12.35 14.80
C ASP A 100 9.93 13.45 13.73
N LEU A 101 9.57 13.08 12.51
CA LEU A 101 9.39 14.03 11.42
C LEU A 101 8.13 14.88 11.66
N PRO A 102 8.16 16.17 11.29
CA PRO A 102 6.96 17.00 11.32
C PRO A 102 5.81 16.34 10.54
N CYS A 103 4.57 16.50 10.99
CA CYS A 103 3.39 15.92 10.35
C CYS A 103 3.31 16.20 8.84
N GLN A 104 3.77 17.35 8.40
CA GLN A 104 3.86 17.71 6.98
C GLN A 104 4.79 16.77 6.19
N THR A 105 5.90 16.34 6.78
CA THR A 105 6.85 15.41 6.14
C THR A 105 6.24 14.02 6.00
N SER A 106 5.48 13.56 7.01
CA SER A 106 4.76 12.26 6.94
C SER A 106 3.71 12.27 5.83
N GLN A 107 2.94 13.36 5.67
CA GLN A 107 1.98 13.52 4.58
C GLN A 107 2.68 13.53 3.21
N THR A 108 3.77 14.25 3.09
CA THR A 108 4.59 14.32 1.87
C THR A 108 5.13 12.92 1.52
N SER A 109 5.57 12.13 2.50
CA SER A 109 6.07 10.77 2.28
C SER A 109 4.98 9.83 1.75
N ILE A 110 3.74 9.95 2.27
CA ILE A 110 2.59 9.19 1.76
C ILE A 110 2.29 9.59 0.30
N ASP A 111 2.18 10.88 0.01
CA ASP A 111 1.92 11.38 -1.34
C ASP A 111 3.02 10.93 -2.32
N LEU A 112 4.29 10.97 -1.91
CA LEU A 112 5.41 10.47 -2.71
C LEU A 112 5.35 8.97 -2.94
N ALA A 113 4.99 8.17 -1.94
CA ALA A 113 4.86 6.71 -2.08
C ALA A 113 3.78 6.34 -3.10
N PHE A 114 2.60 6.99 -3.03
CA PHE A 114 1.52 6.77 -4.00
C PHE A 114 1.92 7.21 -5.42
N ARG A 115 2.66 8.28 -5.53
CA ARG A 115 3.20 8.76 -6.81
C ARG A 115 4.22 7.78 -7.40
N GLU A 116 5.16 7.27 -6.60
CA GLU A 116 6.08 6.23 -7.03
C GLU A 116 5.32 4.97 -7.49
N ALA A 117 4.31 4.53 -6.73
CA ALA A 117 3.47 3.41 -7.12
C ALA A 117 2.77 3.64 -8.48
N GLN A 118 2.32 4.86 -8.75
CA GLN A 118 1.71 5.23 -10.03
C GLN A 118 2.72 5.14 -11.18
N LEU A 119 3.95 5.64 -10.98
CA LEU A 119 5.03 5.59 -11.97
C LEU A 119 5.41 4.15 -12.33
N TYR A 120 5.58 3.30 -11.33
CA TYR A 120 5.94 1.88 -11.53
C TYR A 120 4.73 0.99 -11.81
N ARG A 121 3.52 1.53 -11.78
CA ARG A 121 2.26 0.76 -11.87
C ARG A 121 2.21 -0.37 -10.84
N SER A 122 2.73 -0.13 -9.66
CA SER A 122 2.83 -1.10 -8.57
C SER A 122 1.48 -1.29 -7.87
N VAL A 123 1.30 -2.47 -7.27
CA VAL A 123 0.31 -2.66 -6.20
C VAL A 123 0.86 -2.01 -4.94
N ILE A 124 0.02 -1.30 -4.19
CA ILE A 124 0.42 -0.72 -2.90
C ILE A 124 0.04 -1.67 -1.78
N TYR A 125 0.95 -1.89 -0.84
CA TYR A 125 0.68 -2.58 0.42
C TYR A 125 0.98 -1.66 1.60
N LEU A 126 -0.07 -1.30 2.32
CA LEU A 126 -0.01 -0.50 3.55
C LEU A 126 0.19 -1.47 4.73
N LYS A 127 1.43 -1.55 5.22
CA LYS A 127 1.78 -2.44 6.32
C LYS A 127 1.36 -1.82 7.65
N ASP A 128 0.83 -2.66 8.55
CA ASP A 128 0.45 -2.30 9.93
C ASP A 128 -0.63 -1.21 10.02
N TRP A 129 -1.67 -1.32 9.19
CA TRP A 129 -2.82 -0.41 9.16
C TRP A 129 -3.44 -0.18 10.53
N HIS A 130 -3.50 -1.19 11.39
CA HIS A 130 -4.06 -1.10 12.74
C HIS A 130 -3.37 -0.04 13.61
N GLN A 131 -2.11 0.31 13.33
CA GLN A 131 -1.37 1.35 14.04
C GLN A 131 -1.98 2.75 13.84
N LEU A 132 -2.72 2.95 12.77
CA LEU A 132 -3.43 4.20 12.51
C LEU A 132 -4.77 4.29 13.24
N LEU A 133 -5.29 3.18 13.78
CA LEU A 133 -6.61 3.13 14.41
C LEU A 133 -6.58 3.62 15.88
N THR A 134 -5.79 4.64 16.15
CA THR A 134 -5.67 5.31 17.44
C THR A 134 -6.25 6.71 17.34
N ASP A 135 -6.64 7.28 18.49
CA ASP A 135 -7.17 8.64 18.56
C ASP A 135 -6.08 9.73 18.51
N GLU A 136 -4.85 9.36 18.27
CA GLU A 136 -3.74 10.31 18.17
C GLU A 136 -3.89 11.22 16.95
N GLN A 137 -3.52 12.47 17.10
CA GLN A 137 -3.58 13.47 16.01
C GLN A 137 -2.75 13.03 14.79
N LYS A 138 -1.58 12.43 15.02
CA LYS A 138 -0.68 11.96 13.96
C LYS A 138 -1.33 10.86 13.11
N SER A 139 -2.02 9.91 13.76
CA SER A 139 -2.77 8.84 13.10
C SER A 139 -3.92 9.39 12.25
N ARG A 140 -4.70 10.33 12.78
CA ARG A 140 -5.80 10.98 12.03
C ARG A 140 -5.30 11.73 10.80
N LEU A 141 -4.17 12.43 10.91
CA LEU A 141 -3.56 13.13 9.78
C LEU A 141 -3.03 12.16 8.72
N ALA A 142 -2.43 11.04 9.15
CA ALA A 142 -1.97 10.00 8.24
C ALA A 142 -3.13 9.33 7.49
N ILE A 143 -4.22 8.96 8.18
CA ILE A 143 -5.44 8.44 7.55
C ILE A 143 -5.98 9.42 6.51
N SER A 144 -6.11 10.69 6.86
CA SER A 144 -6.60 11.73 5.93
C SER A 144 -5.71 11.89 4.70
N ALA A 145 -4.38 11.80 4.88
CA ALA A 145 -3.44 11.84 3.77
C ALA A 145 -3.57 10.60 2.86
N ILE A 146 -3.72 9.42 3.46
CA ILE A 146 -3.91 8.16 2.73
C ILE A 146 -5.24 8.19 1.96
N ASP A 147 -6.34 8.60 2.57
CA ASP A 147 -7.66 8.69 1.90
C ASP A 147 -7.61 9.63 0.70
N ARG A 148 -6.93 10.77 0.84
CA ARG A 148 -6.70 11.70 -0.28
C ARG A 148 -5.88 11.05 -1.38
N ALA A 149 -4.78 10.38 -1.03
CA ALA A 149 -3.88 9.74 -1.98
C ALA A 149 -4.59 8.58 -2.72
N ILE A 150 -5.36 7.74 -2.02
CA ILE A 150 -6.17 6.67 -2.61
C ILE A 150 -7.19 7.24 -3.60
N SER A 151 -7.83 8.37 -3.25
CA SER A 151 -8.84 8.99 -4.13
C SER A 151 -8.28 9.50 -5.45
N GLN A 152 -6.98 9.76 -5.53
CA GLN A 152 -6.26 10.20 -6.72
C GLN A 152 -5.51 9.07 -7.43
N PHE A 153 -5.37 7.93 -6.80
CA PHE A 153 -4.66 6.76 -7.31
C PHE A 153 -5.58 5.94 -8.23
N GLN A 154 -5.02 5.31 -9.25
CA GLN A 154 -5.73 4.34 -10.08
C GLN A 154 -5.03 3.00 -9.96
N GLY A 155 -5.58 2.11 -9.15
CA GLY A 155 -4.91 0.85 -8.90
C GLY A 155 -5.50 0.04 -7.76
N LEU A 156 -4.70 -0.88 -7.27
CA LEU A 156 -5.02 -1.75 -6.14
C LEU A 156 -4.17 -1.34 -4.94
N VAL A 157 -4.86 -1.08 -3.83
CA VAL A 157 -4.27 -0.83 -2.53
C VAL A 157 -4.69 -1.96 -1.60
N LEU A 158 -3.72 -2.63 -1.01
CA LEU A 158 -3.91 -3.65 0.01
C LEU A 158 -3.46 -3.08 1.35
N ALA A 159 -4.17 -3.36 2.43
CA ALA A 159 -3.75 -2.98 3.76
C ALA A 159 -3.69 -4.20 4.68
N GLY A 160 -2.58 -4.36 5.40
CA GLY A 160 -2.42 -5.40 6.41
C GLY A 160 -2.79 -4.88 7.79
N SER A 161 -3.73 -5.53 8.47
CA SER A 161 -4.20 -5.14 9.81
C SER A 161 -4.30 -6.33 10.74
N GLU A 162 -4.18 -6.10 12.03
CA GLU A 162 -4.51 -7.12 13.05
C GLU A 162 -5.99 -7.06 13.45
N THR A 163 -6.64 -5.94 13.19
CA THR A 163 -8.03 -5.72 13.52
C THR A 163 -8.86 -5.45 12.28
N ALA A 164 -10.11 -5.87 12.31
CA ALA A 164 -11.08 -5.52 11.29
C ALA A 164 -11.34 -4.00 11.31
N TRP A 165 -11.48 -3.41 10.14
CA TRP A 165 -11.76 -1.99 9.98
C TRP A 165 -12.64 -1.77 8.75
N GLN A 166 -13.46 -0.75 8.81
CA GLN A 166 -14.27 -0.30 7.68
C GLN A 166 -14.21 1.23 7.57
N PRO A 167 -14.23 1.80 6.38
CA PRO A 167 -14.27 3.24 6.20
C PRO A 167 -15.56 3.83 6.79
N SER A 168 -15.44 4.93 7.52
CA SER A 168 -16.56 5.59 8.22
C SER A 168 -17.44 6.47 7.32
N THR A 169 -16.99 6.76 6.10
CA THR A 169 -17.66 7.69 5.17
C THR A 169 -17.73 7.12 3.76
N THR A 170 -18.57 7.72 2.91
CA THR A 170 -18.59 7.40 1.48
C THR A 170 -17.23 7.74 0.86
N THR A 171 -16.54 6.72 0.39
CA THR A 171 -15.20 6.84 -0.20
C THR A 171 -15.31 6.83 -1.74
N ASN A 172 -14.34 7.46 -2.40
CA ASN A 172 -14.24 7.46 -3.86
C ASN A 172 -13.54 6.18 -4.40
N TYR A 173 -13.36 5.17 -3.54
CA TYR A 173 -12.78 3.89 -3.89
C TYR A 173 -13.70 2.74 -3.46
N ARG A 174 -13.53 1.57 -4.04
CA ARG A 174 -14.26 0.36 -3.64
C ARG A 174 -13.50 -0.35 -2.53
N PHE A 175 -14.21 -0.70 -1.46
CA PHE A 175 -13.65 -1.39 -0.29
C PHE A 175 -14.04 -2.86 -0.28
N ILE A 176 -13.06 -3.74 0.02
CA ILE A 176 -13.22 -5.18 0.24
C ILE A 176 -12.51 -5.54 1.54
N GLN A 177 -13.15 -6.38 2.35
CA GLN A 177 -12.58 -6.95 3.58
C GLN A 177 -12.54 -8.46 3.49
#